data_2bc732865083f5427c4fd98e8431cdc2
#
_entry.id   2bc732865083f5427c4fd98e8431cdc2
#
_cell.length_a   1.000
_cell.length_b   1.000
_cell.length_c   1.000
_cell.angle_alpha   90.00
_cell.angle_beta   90.00
_cell.angle_gamma   90.00
#
_symmetry.space_group_name_H-M   'P 1'
#
loop_
_entity.id
_entity.type
_entity.pdbx_description
1 polymer ?
#
loop_
_entity_poly.entity_id
_entity_poly.type
_entity_poly.pdbx_seq_one_letter_code
_entity_poly.pdbx_strand_id
1 'polypeptide(L)'
;MNRMVSHRSVWIFFALTLLLSWAIWIPTQLLVPENKQLPLQLLGGFGPFLAAIIVIGVKEGKSALRQWLRQTFHLRLNLIWYLAAGIFLPFGIALLHHLLYLLAGGKSAFTFDQTWGIYLAELVSTALVGGGNEEPGWRGFATPRLVAKFHPIVASCIVGIFWVIWHIPLYFGSWVGKDQPLLWFFIYASGLSIILTWLYFRSSQSVMPVMLLHAGTNIVFDFFPRTNVIFSSADLDFNVFKAIAYWIVALIIMVATKGKLGCRDAYPDSTSDSYGGA
;
A
#
# COMPACT_ATOMS: atom_id res chain seq x y z
N MET A 1 8.69 28.54 -4.08
CA MET A 1 10.08 28.57 -3.54
C MET A 1 10.46 27.12 -3.22
N ASN A 2 11.01 26.44 -4.25
CA ASN A 2 11.39 25.02 -4.17
C ASN A 2 12.63 24.86 -3.29
N ARG A 3 12.45 24.60 -1.99
CA ARG A 3 13.54 23.97 -1.23
C ARG A 3 13.69 22.55 -1.79
N MET A 4 14.83 22.30 -2.46
CA MET A 4 15.20 20.97 -2.92
C MET A 4 15.03 19.98 -1.76
N VAL A 5 14.03 19.14 -1.85
CA VAL A 5 13.76 18.10 -0.85
C VAL A 5 14.98 17.18 -0.83
N SER A 6 15.70 17.16 0.28
CA SER A 6 16.94 16.40 0.40
C SER A 6 16.64 14.91 0.26
N HIS A 7 17.24 14.29 -0.79
CA HIS A 7 17.10 12.82 -1.00
C HIS A 7 17.66 12.00 0.15
N ARG A 8 18.62 12.54 0.88
CA ARG A 8 19.15 11.90 2.11
C ARG A 8 18.04 11.69 3.12
N SER A 9 16.98 12.51 3.13
CA SER A 9 15.85 12.38 4.05
C SER A 9 15.02 11.12 3.81
N VAL A 10 14.91 10.63 2.55
CA VAL A 10 14.16 9.39 2.25
C VAL A 10 14.88 8.15 2.78
N TRP A 11 16.20 8.09 2.63
CA TRP A 11 16.98 6.95 3.14
C TRP A 11 17.01 6.94 4.68
N ILE A 12 17.09 8.12 5.31
CA ILE A 12 16.95 8.25 6.77
C ILE A 12 15.56 7.80 7.22
N PHE A 13 14.52 8.16 6.48
CA PHE A 13 13.15 7.71 6.73
C PHE A 13 13.05 6.17 6.67
N PHE A 14 13.57 5.52 5.64
CA PHE A 14 13.54 4.06 5.54
C PHE A 14 14.27 3.40 6.72
N ALA A 15 15.49 3.86 7.01
CA ALA A 15 16.25 3.33 8.14
C ALA A 15 15.52 3.52 9.48
N LEU A 16 14.94 4.70 9.71
CA LEU A 16 14.20 5.00 10.93
C LEU A 16 12.89 4.20 11.02
N THR A 17 12.19 4.00 9.90
CA THR A 17 10.99 3.15 9.82
C THR A 17 11.31 1.73 10.27
N LEU A 18 12.36 1.13 9.72
CA LEU A 18 12.81 -0.21 10.11
C LEU A 18 13.18 -0.24 11.60
N LEU A 19 13.97 0.73 12.06
CA LEU A 19 14.41 0.79 13.45
C LEU A 19 13.22 0.88 14.42
N LEU A 20 12.26 1.79 14.18
CA LEU A 20 11.12 1.99 15.07
C LEU A 20 10.20 0.76 15.14
N SER A 21 9.89 0.17 13.99
CA SER A 21 9.02 -1.01 13.95
C SER A 21 9.72 -2.26 14.45
N TRP A 22 10.94 -2.52 14.01
CA TRP A 22 11.70 -3.71 14.38
C TRP A 22 12.11 -3.73 15.84
N ALA A 23 12.35 -2.57 16.45
CA ALA A 23 12.57 -2.45 17.90
C ALA A 23 11.37 -2.92 18.74
N ILE A 24 10.16 -2.89 18.16
CA ILE A 24 8.95 -3.44 18.78
C ILE A 24 8.72 -4.87 18.34
N TRP A 25 8.73 -5.14 17.01
CA TRP A 25 8.32 -6.42 16.47
C TRP A 25 9.29 -7.56 16.79
N ILE A 26 10.60 -7.34 16.70
CA ILE A 26 11.58 -8.41 16.97
C ILE A 26 11.44 -8.92 18.42
N PRO A 27 11.49 -8.07 19.48
CA PRO A 27 11.24 -8.55 20.83
C PRO A 27 9.85 -9.17 21.02
N THR A 28 8.83 -8.62 20.34
CA THR A 28 7.47 -9.18 20.42
C THR A 28 7.44 -10.61 19.90
N GLN A 29 8.03 -10.89 18.74
CA GLN A 29 8.03 -12.24 18.17
C GLN A 29 8.85 -13.23 19.03
N LEU A 30 9.91 -12.78 19.68
CA LEU A 30 10.80 -13.64 20.45
C LEU A 30 10.35 -13.89 21.89
N LEU A 31 9.67 -12.90 22.51
CA LEU A 31 9.48 -12.89 23.98
C LEU A 31 8.00 -12.89 24.41
N VAL A 32 7.07 -12.56 23.47
CA VAL A 32 5.65 -12.43 23.82
C VAL A 32 4.87 -13.63 23.27
N PRO A 33 4.02 -14.30 24.09
CA PRO A 33 3.16 -15.37 23.61
C PRO A 33 2.29 -14.94 22.41
N GLU A 34 2.12 -15.80 21.42
CA GLU A 34 1.45 -15.47 20.15
C GLU A 34 0.08 -14.80 20.34
N ASN A 35 -0.73 -15.31 21.26
CA ASN A 35 -2.07 -14.78 21.58
C ASN A 35 -2.07 -13.37 22.20
N LYS A 36 -0.91 -12.79 22.52
CA LYS A 36 -0.73 -11.44 23.07
C LYS A 36 0.06 -10.50 22.16
N GLN A 37 0.47 -10.96 20.99
CA GLN A 37 1.34 -10.18 20.08
C GLN A 37 0.60 -9.07 19.32
N LEU A 38 -0.69 -9.24 19.04
CA LEU A 38 -1.46 -8.35 18.16
C LEU A 38 -1.35 -6.84 18.55
N PRO A 39 -1.53 -6.43 19.81
CA PRO A 39 -1.43 -5.00 20.16
C PRO A 39 -0.05 -4.40 19.87
N LEU A 40 1.02 -5.18 20.06
CA LEU A 40 2.40 -4.76 19.80
C LEU A 40 2.71 -4.77 18.28
N GLN A 41 2.13 -5.71 17.53
CA GLN A 41 2.21 -5.70 16.07
C GLN A 41 1.55 -4.44 15.50
N LEU A 42 0.34 -4.09 15.97
CA LEU A 42 -0.35 -2.86 15.58
C LEU A 42 0.44 -1.60 15.97
N LEU A 43 1.04 -1.58 17.15
CA LEU A 43 1.87 -0.46 17.60
C LEU A 43 3.09 -0.27 16.69
N GLY A 44 3.81 -1.33 16.37
CA GLY A 44 4.94 -1.30 15.43
C GLY A 44 4.53 -0.86 14.03
N GLY A 45 3.28 -1.09 13.63
CA GLY A 45 2.70 -0.64 12.36
C GLY A 45 2.69 0.89 12.17
N PHE A 46 2.86 1.67 13.23
CA PHE A 46 3.00 3.14 13.14
C PHE A 46 4.41 3.61 12.77
N GLY A 47 5.39 2.72 12.66
CA GLY A 47 6.78 3.09 12.34
C GLY A 47 6.93 4.01 11.14
N PRO A 48 6.33 3.74 9.97
CA PRO A 48 6.42 4.63 8.81
C PRO A 48 5.83 6.03 9.06
N PHE A 49 4.70 6.12 9.74
CA PHE A 49 4.09 7.41 10.09
C PHE A 49 4.96 8.21 11.06
N LEU A 50 5.44 7.58 12.12
CA LEU A 50 6.30 8.22 13.12
C LEU A 50 7.65 8.63 12.53
N ALA A 51 8.26 7.79 11.69
CA ALA A 51 9.49 8.14 10.98
C ALA A 51 9.33 9.39 10.10
N ALA A 52 8.21 9.51 9.39
CA ALA A 52 7.93 10.70 8.58
C ALA A 52 7.81 11.96 9.44
N ILE A 53 7.06 11.89 10.56
CA ILE A 53 6.93 13.00 11.52
C ILE A 53 8.30 13.44 12.04
N ILE A 54 9.13 12.49 12.47
CA ILE A 54 10.46 12.76 13.03
C ILE A 54 11.36 13.41 11.97
N VAL A 55 11.43 12.81 10.77
CA VAL A 55 12.32 13.31 9.71
C VAL A 55 11.91 14.72 9.27
N ILE A 56 10.61 14.97 9.06
CA ILE A 56 10.14 16.31 8.69
C ILE A 56 10.38 17.29 9.84
N GLY A 57 10.00 16.93 11.06
CA GLY A 57 10.13 17.79 12.22
C GLY A 57 11.57 18.23 12.48
N VAL A 58 12.54 17.30 12.36
CA VAL A 58 13.96 17.55 12.62
C VAL A 58 14.65 18.22 11.43
N LYS A 59 14.35 17.83 10.18
CA LYS A 59 15.07 18.32 9.00
C LYS A 59 14.43 19.54 8.35
N GLU A 60 13.09 19.65 8.39
CA GLU A 60 12.34 20.65 7.66
C GLU A 60 11.60 21.63 8.61
N GLY A 61 11.45 21.25 9.88
CA GLY A 61 10.90 22.08 10.95
C GLY A 61 9.37 22.00 11.10
N LYS A 62 8.86 22.64 12.17
CA LYS A 62 7.44 22.56 12.58
C LYS A 62 6.45 23.08 11.53
N SER A 63 6.86 24.09 10.74
CA SER A 63 6.00 24.64 9.67
C SER A 63 5.79 23.63 8.56
N ALA A 64 6.85 22.97 8.10
CA ALA A 64 6.79 21.95 7.08
C ALA A 64 5.98 20.73 7.56
N LEU A 65 6.17 20.32 8.82
CA LEU A 65 5.38 19.24 9.42
C LEU A 65 3.87 19.55 9.43
N ARG A 66 3.49 20.78 9.83
CA ARG A 66 2.08 21.21 9.80
C ARG A 66 1.51 21.23 8.39
N GLN A 67 2.28 21.70 7.41
CA GLN A 67 1.87 21.70 6.01
C GLN A 67 1.71 20.28 5.48
N TRP A 68 2.66 19.40 5.76
CA TRP A 68 2.61 18.00 5.36
C TRP A 68 1.39 17.27 5.96
N LEU A 69 1.09 17.45 7.24
CA LEU A 69 -0.10 16.87 7.88
C LEU A 69 -1.39 17.36 7.22
N ARG A 70 -1.50 18.65 6.94
CA ARG A 70 -2.68 19.23 6.26
C ARG A 70 -2.86 18.68 4.85
N GLN A 71 -1.79 18.49 4.11
CA GLN A 71 -1.82 17.94 2.75
C GLN A 71 -2.13 16.44 2.78
N THR A 72 -1.51 15.69 3.68
CA THR A 72 -1.66 14.26 3.83
C THR A 72 -3.10 13.87 4.18
N PHE A 73 -3.70 14.59 5.13
CA PHE A 73 -5.02 14.26 5.67
C PHE A 73 -6.15 15.19 5.17
N HIS A 74 -6.00 15.84 4.02
CA HIS A 74 -7.10 16.64 3.53
C HIS A 74 -8.23 15.75 2.98
N LEU A 75 -9.48 16.12 3.34
CA LEU A 75 -10.69 15.36 3.02
C LEU A 75 -11.50 15.96 1.85
N ARG A 76 -11.09 17.11 1.32
CA ARG A 76 -11.84 17.82 0.28
C ARG A 76 -11.59 17.19 -1.09
N LEU A 77 -12.13 15.99 -1.29
CA LEU A 77 -12.08 15.25 -2.53
C LEU A 77 -13.49 14.89 -3.00
N ASN A 78 -13.61 14.61 -4.29
CA ASN A 78 -14.85 14.02 -4.80
C ASN A 78 -15.07 12.64 -4.13
N LEU A 79 -16.32 12.39 -3.70
CA LEU A 79 -16.74 11.14 -3.06
C LEU A 79 -16.34 9.89 -3.86
N ILE A 80 -16.28 10.01 -5.19
CA ILE A 80 -15.90 8.90 -6.07
C ILE A 80 -14.52 8.30 -5.70
N TRP A 81 -13.57 9.11 -5.21
CA TRP A 81 -12.26 8.60 -4.80
C TRP A 81 -12.32 7.74 -3.55
N TYR A 82 -13.22 8.07 -2.60
CA TYR A 82 -13.44 7.28 -1.39
C TYR A 82 -14.16 5.97 -1.71
N LEU A 83 -15.18 6.02 -2.57
CA LEU A 83 -15.90 4.82 -3.03
C LEU A 83 -14.99 3.93 -3.89
N ALA A 84 -14.21 4.52 -4.80
CA ALA A 84 -13.24 3.77 -5.60
C ALA A 84 -12.22 3.06 -4.72
N ALA A 85 -11.68 3.75 -3.73
CA ALA A 85 -10.65 3.23 -2.85
C ALA A 85 -11.17 2.21 -1.84
N GLY A 86 -12.31 2.50 -1.19
CA GLY A 86 -12.83 1.66 -0.12
C GLY A 86 -13.69 0.50 -0.60
N ILE A 87 -14.25 0.56 -1.81
CA ILE A 87 -15.19 -0.44 -2.30
C ILE A 87 -14.78 -0.96 -3.68
N PHE A 88 -14.80 -0.13 -4.73
CA PHE A 88 -14.73 -0.62 -6.11
C PHE A 88 -13.40 -1.29 -6.45
N LEU A 89 -12.27 -0.72 -6.05
CA LEU A 89 -10.96 -1.31 -6.31
C LEU A 89 -10.72 -2.59 -5.49
N PRO A 90 -10.92 -2.63 -4.16
CA PRO A 90 -10.76 -3.87 -3.41
C PRO A 90 -11.63 -5.01 -3.94
N PHE A 91 -12.94 -4.76 -4.10
CA PHE A 91 -13.87 -5.79 -4.60
C PHE A 91 -13.61 -6.14 -6.06
N GLY A 92 -13.21 -5.20 -6.91
CA GLY A 92 -12.82 -5.46 -8.28
C GLY A 92 -11.59 -6.35 -8.41
N ILE A 93 -10.57 -6.13 -7.56
CA ILE A 93 -9.37 -6.98 -7.50
C ILE A 93 -9.73 -8.36 -6.96
N ALA A 94 -10.55 -8.44 -5.89
CA ALA A 94 -10.99 -9.72 -5.34
C ALA A 94 -11.84 -10.52 -6.33
N LEU A 95 -12.71 -9.85 -7.08
CA LEU A 95 -13.49 -10.48 -8.16
C LEU A 95 -12.58 -11.01 -9.27
N LEU A 96 -11.61 -10.20 -9.72
CA LEU A 96 -10.64 -10.62 -10.73
C LEU A 96 -9.85 -11.85 -10.27
N HIS A 97 -9.33 -11.81 -9.03
CA HIS A 97 -8.67 -12.95 -8.42
C HIS A 97 -9.57 -14.20 -8.46
N HIS A 98 -10.82 -14.05 -8.05
CA HIS A 98 -11.78 -15.15 -7.98
C HIS A 98 -12.08 -15.74 -9.37
N LEU A 99 -12.30 -14.88 -10.38
CA LEU A 99 -12.51 -15.32 -11.75
C LEU A 99 -11.29 -16.06 -12.33
N LEU A 100 -10.09 -15.57 -12.09
CA LEU A 100 -8.86 -16.25 -12.52
C LEU A 100 -8.72 -17.64 -11.87
N TYR A 101 -9.05 -17.73 -10.57
CA TYR A 101 -9.04 -18.98 -9.84
C TYR A 101 -10.06 -20.00 -10.41
N LEU A 102 -11.29 -19.55 -10.71
CA LEU A 102 -12.32 -20.41 -11.33
C LEU A 102 -11.93 -20.85 -12.74
N LEU A 103 -11.36 -19.96 -13.54
CA LEU A 103 -10.89 -20.27 -14.90
C LEU A 103 -9.77 -21.33 -14.89
N ALA A 104 -8.97 -21.36 -13.84
CA ALA A 104 -7.93 -22.38 -13.63
C ALA A 104 -8.49 -23.72 -13.11
N GLY A 105 -9.80 -23.87 -12.97
CA GLY A 105 -10.44 -25.09 -12.48
C GLY A 105 -10.69 -25.14 -10.98
N GLY A 106 -10.49 -24.02 -10.29
CA GLY A 106 -10.85 -23.87 -8.87
C GLY A 106 -12.36 -23.97 -8.64
N LYS A 107 -12.75 -24.35 -7.44
CA LYS A 107 -14.17 -24.45 -7.04
C LYS A 107 -14.47 -23.40 -5.97
N SER A 108 -15.61 -22.74 -6.07
CA SER A 108 -16.08 -21.75 -5.10
C SER A 108 -17.36 -22.20 -4.44
N ALA A 109 -17.45 -22.01 -3.13
CA ALA A 109 -18.71 -22.02 -2.40
C ALA A 109 -19.08 -20.58 -2.05
N PHE A 110 -20.20 -20.09 -2.57
CA PHE A 110 -20.70 -18.75 -2.23
C PHE A 110 -21.40 -18.80 -0.87
N THR A 111 -20.71 -18.42 0.18
CA THR A 111 -21.31 -18.14 1.49
C THR A 111 -20.98 -16.68 1.83
N PHE A 112 -22.01 -15.83 1.91
CA PHE A 112 -21.88 -14.47 2.40
C PHE A 112 -22.25 -14.47 3.90
N ASP A 113 -21.25 -14.66 4.75
CA ASP A 113 -21.45 -14.67 6.20
C ASP A 113 -21.31 -13.29 6.85
N GLN A 114 -20.86 -12.29 6.08
CA GLN A 114 -20.52 -10.95 6.57
C GLN A 114 -21.49 -9.89 6.03
N THR A 115 -21.76 -8.87 6.85
CA THR A 115 -22.63 -7.75 6.49
C THR A 115 -21.81 -6.53 6.06
N TRP A 116 -22.44 -5.65 5.26
CA TRP A 116 -21.84 -4.37 4.88
C TRP A 116 -21.47 -3.49 6.09
N GLY A 117 -22.22 -3.58 7.18
CA GLY A 117 -21.90 -2.87 8.41
C GLY A 117 -20.58 -3.31 9.02
N ILE A 118 -20.31 -4.61 9.01
CA ILE A 118 -19.04 -5.18 9.48
C ILE A 118 -17.91 -4.74 8.53
N TYR A 119 -18.10 -4.83 7.21
CA TYR A 119 -17.11 -4.36 6.24
C TYR A 119 -16.69 -2.91 6.48
N LEU A 120 -17.66 -2.01 6.63
CA LEU A 120 -17.37 -0.59 6.85
C LEU A 120 -16.65 -0.34 8.18
N ALA A 121 -17.02 -1.06 9.24
CA ALA A 121 -16.36 -0.95 10.53
C ALA A 121 -14.90 -1.44 10.45
N GLU A 122 -14.66 -2.59 9.80
CA GLU A 122 -13.31 -3.12 9.60
C GLU A 122 -12.50 -2.26 8.64
N LEU A 123 -13.10 -1.72 7.59
CA LEU A 123 -12.44 -0.78 6.68
C LEU A 123 -11.88 0.44 7.41
N VAL A 124 -12.69 1.04 8.28
CA VAL A 124 -12.28 2.20 9.09
C VAL A 124 -11.21 1.81 10.10
N SER A 125 -11.41 0.73 10.86
CA SER A 125 -10.43 0.29 11.86
C SER A 125 -9.10 -0.09 11.23
N THR A 126 -9.11 -0.83 10.12
CA THR A 126 -7.89 -1.24 9.39
C THR A 126 -7.20 -0.04 8.72
N ALA A 127 -7.96 0.94 8.23
CA ALA A 127 -7.38 2.18 7.73
C ALA A 127 -6.64 2.96 8.82
N LEU A 128 -7.13 2.92 10.06
CA LEU A 128 -6.54 3.67 11.17
C LEU A 128 -5.40 2.93 11.88
N VAL A 129 -5.46 1.59 11.98
CA VAL A 129 -4.51 0.83 12.82
C VAL A 129 -4.03 -0.51 12.22
N GLY A 130 -4.56 -0.95 11.07
CA GLY A 130 -4.28 -2.28 10.50
C GLY A 130 -3.66 -2.27 9.10
N GLY A 131 -2.92 -1.23 8.73
CA GLY A 131 -2.26 -1.12 7.43
C GLY A 131 -2.39 0.27 6.81
N GLY A 132 -3.58 0.87 6.78
CA GLY A 132 -3.76 2.21 6.23
C GLY A 132 -2.94 3.29 6.94
N ASN A 133 -2.69 3.14 8.23
CA ASN A 133 -1.83 4.02 9.05
C ASN A 133 -0.36 4.07 8.61
N GLU A 134 0.07 3.18 7.73
CA GLU A 134 1.42 3.17 7.15
C GLU A 134 1.55 4.19 6.01
N GLU A 135 0.45 4.45 5.29
CA GLU A 135 0.41 5.21 4.05
C GLU A 135 0.86 6.68 4.17
N PRO A 136 0.64 7.37 5.30
CA PRO A 136 1.25 8.68 5.51
C PRO A 136 2.77 8.67 5.35
N GLY A 137 3.44 7.61 5.83
CA GLY A 137 4.88 7.42 5.64
C GLY A 137 5.22 7.02 4.21
N TRP A 138 4.63 5.95 3.71
CA TRP A 138 4.98 5.42 2.40
C TRP A 138 4.58 6.35 1.26
N ARG A 139 3.29 6.77 1.18
CA ARG A 139 2.78 7.58 0.08
C ARG A 139 2.83 9.06 0.37
N GLY A 140 2.58 9.47 1.61
CA GLY A 140 2.62 10.89 1.99
C GLY A 140 4.03 11.46 2.10
N PHE A 141 5.05 10.65 2.45
CA PHE A 141 6.43 11.11 2.62
C PHE A 141 7.38 10.56 1.58
N ALA A 142 7.54 9.23 1.47
CA ALA A 142 8.60 8.63 0.64
C ALA A 142 8.31 8.77 -0.86
N THR A 143 7.10 8.41 -1.31
CA THR A 143 6.74 8.40 -2.73
C THR A 143 6.98 9.74 -3.44
N PRO A 144 6.45 10.90 -2.97
CA PRO A 144 6.68 12.17 -3.68
C PRO A 144 8.15 12.58 -3.72
N ARG A 145 8.94 12.21 -2.71
CA ARG A 145 10.37 12.50 -2.65
C ARG A 145 11.17 11.62 -3.61
N LEU A 146 10.76 10.37 -3.80
CA LEU A 146 11.38 9.47 -4.78
C LEU A 146 11.00 9.85 -6.21
N VAL A 147 9.75 10.17 -6.48
CA VAL A 147 9.28 10.59 -7.81
C VAL A 147 9.95 11.88 -8.29
N ALA A 148 10.43 12.74 -7.38
CA ALA A 148 11.23 13.89 -7.75
C ALA A 148 12.58 13.54 -8.41
N LYS A 149 13.04 12.27 -8.36
CA LYS A 149 14.29 11.80 -8.97
C LYS A 149 14.16 10.58 -9.84
N PHE A 150 13.21 9.73 -9.54
CA PHE A 150 13.04 8.46 -10.22
C PHE A 150 11.73 8.46 -10.98
N HIS A 151 11.70 7.72 -12.07
CA HIS A 151 10.46 7.46 -12.75
C HIS A 151 9.40 6.90 -11.76
N PRO A 152 8.11 7.30 -11.84
CA PRO A 152 7.08 6.90 -10.87
C PRO A 152 6.99 5.39 -10.61
N ILE A 153 7.17 4.57 -11.64
CA ILE A 153 7.21 3.10 -11.50
C ILE A 153 8.40 2.67 -10.63
N VAL A 154 9.61 3.23 -10.89
CA VAL A 154 10.81 2.91 -10.10
C VAL A 154 10.63 3.35 -8.64
N ALA A 155 10.08 4.55 -8.42
CA ALA A 155 9.77 5.04 -7.09
C ALA A 155 8.78 4.11 -6.35
N SER A 156 7.74 3.62 -7.04
CA SER A 156 6.77 2.66 -6.50
C SER A 156 7.42 1.32 -6.14
N CYS A 157 8.32 0.81 -6.99
CA CYS A 157 9.05 -0.42 -6.73
C CYS A 157 9.99 -0.28 -5.51
N ILE A 158 10.69 0.86 -5.39
CA ILE A 158 11.54 1.12 -4.21
C ILE A 158 10.71 1.09 -2.93
N VAL A 159 9.56 1.79 -2.90
CA VAL A 159 8.66 1.76 -1.74
C VAL A 159 8.15 0.34 -1.48
N GLY A 160 7.74 -0.39 -2.52
CA GLY A 160 7.26 -1.77 -2.39
C GLY A 160 8.31 -2.72 -1.82
N ILE A 161 9.58 -2.61 -2.26
CA ILE A 161 10.69 -3.40 -1.72
C ILE A 161 10.89 -3.11 -0.22
N PHE A 162 10.98 -1.83 0.17
CA PHE A 162 11.14 -1.47 1.58
C PHE A 162 9.94 -1.86 2.42
N TRP A 163 8.72 -1.81 1.87
CA TRP A 163 7.52 -2.26 2.53
C TRP A 163 7.54 -3.76 2.83
N VAL A 164 8.00 -4.59 1.89
CA VAL A 164 8.17 -6.04 2.11
C VAL A 164 9.27 -6.32 3.14
N ILE A 165 10.45 -5.68 3.01
CA ILE A 165 11.55 -5.83 3.98
C ILE A 165 11.08 -5.47 5.38
N TRP A 166 10.29 -4.42 5.52
CA TRP A 166 9.76 -3.95 6.78
C TRP A 166 8.89 -5.00 7.49
N HIS A 167 8.13 -5.82 6.74
CA HIS A 167 7.28 -6.88 7.31
C HIS A 167 8.05 -8.14 7.74
N ILE A 168 9.32 -8.32 7.36
CA ILE A 168 10.07 -9.57 7.61
C ILE A 168 9.96 -10.05 9.07
N PRO A 169 10.13 -9.23 10.11
CA PRO A 169 10.03 -9.72 11.48
C PRO A 169 8.69 -10.35 11.83
N LEU A 170 7.59 -9.92 11.21
CA LEU A 170 6.25 -10.43 11.48
C LEU A 170 6.05 -11.89 11.03
N TYR A 171 6.87 -12.36 10.07
CA TYR A 171 6.82 -13.76 9.62
C TYR A 171 7.27 -14.78 10.67
N PHE A 172 7.90 -14.34 11.75
CA PHE A 172 8.38 -15.20 12.83
C PHE A 172 7.41 -15.30 14.02
N GLY A 173 6.17 -14.81 13.90
CA GLY A 173 5.18 -14.82 14.98
C GLY A 173 3.75 -15.08 14.51
N SER A 174 2.77 -14.52 15.22
CA SER A 174 1.34 -14.73 14.99
C SER A 174 0.70 -13.82 13.94
N TRP A 175 1.48 -13.14 13.12
CA TRP A 175 0.93 -12.26 12.09
C TRP A 175 0.05 -13.02 11.10
N VAL A 176 -1.13 -12.44 10.78
CA VAL A 176 -2.12 -13.04 9.87
C VAL A 176 -1.53 -13.34 8.47
N GLY A 177 -0.56 -12.55 8.02
CA GLY A 177 0.11 -12.74 6.73
C GLY A 177 1.24 -13.78 6.73
N LYS A 178 1.59 -14.38 7.86
CA LYS A 178 2.75 -15.28 7.97
C LYS A 178 2.66 -16.55 7.10
N ASP A 179 1.43 -17.04 6.87
CA ASP A 179 1.19 -18.26 6.10
C ASP A 179 1.26 -18.01 4.58
N GLN A 180 1.38 -16.75 4.18
CA GLN A 180 1.61 -16.38 2.79
C GLN A 180 3.10 -16.46 2.49
N PRO A 181 3.55 -17.27 1.48
CA PRO A 181 4.96 -17.32 1.11
C PRO A 181 5.52 -15.94 0.79
N LEU A 182 6.69 -15.59 1.35
CA LEU A 182 7.31 -14.26 1.22
C LEU A 182 7.48 -13.84 -0.25
N LEU A 183 7.74 -14.79 -1.15
CA LEU A 183 7.85 -14.52 -2.58
C LEU A 183 6.54 -13.98 -3.15
N TRP A 184 5.41 -14.59 -2.84
CA TRP A 184 4.10 -14.12 -3.33
C TRP A 184 3.70 -12.81 -2.68
N PHE A 185 4.03 -12.62 -1.40
CA PHE A 185 3.89 -11.33 -0.73
C PHE A 185 4.66 -10.23 -1.46
N PHE A 186 5.94 -10.48 -1.79
CA PHE A 186 6.76 -9.55 -2.55
C PHE A 186 6.15 -9.21 -3.92
N ILE A 187 5.69 -10.23 -4.66
CA ILE A 187 5.14 -10.04 -6.00
C ILE A 187 3.85 -9.20 -5.93
N TYR A 188 2.88 -9.56 -5.08
CA TYR A 188 1.64 -8.81 -5.02
C TYR A 188 1.83 -7.41 -4.41
N ALA A 189 2.67 -7.27 -3.38
CA ALA A 189 2.94 -5.98 -2.75
C ALA A 189 3.59 -4.99 -3.72
N SER A 190 4.43 -5.46 -4.65
CA SER A 190 5.01 -4.65 -5.72
C SER A 190 3.92 -4.11 -6.66
N GLY A 191 2.97 -4.95 -7.08
CA GLY A 191 1.82 -4.54 -7.89
C GLY A 191 0.90 -3.57 -7.14
N LEU A 192 0.58 -3.88 -5.87
CA LEU A 192 -0.21 -3.00 -5.03
C LEU A 192 0.48 -1.65 -4.80
N SER A 193 1.80 -1.62 -4.64
CA SER A 193 2.54 -0.37 -4.47
C SER A 193 2.37 0.58 -5.68
N ILE A 194 2.29 0.04 -6.91
CA ILE A 194 2.03 0.82 -8.11
C ILE A 194 0.59 1.38 -8.09
N ILE A 195 -0.39 0.56 -7.74
CA ILE A 195 -1.80 0.96 -7.66
C ILE A 195 -2.00 2.06 -6.62
N LEU A 196 -1.41 1.91 -5.42
CA LEU A 196 -1.47 2.90 -4.34
C LEU A 196 -0.77 4.22 -4.74
N THR A 197 0.36 4.16 -5.46
CA THR A 197 1.04 5.34 -5.98
C THR A 197 0.19 6.08 -7.00
N TRP A 198 -0.44 5.36 -7.94
CA TRP A 198 -1.37 5.94 -8.90
C TRP A 198 -2.55 6.61 -8.20
N LEU A 199 -3.19 5.94 -7.24
CA LEU A 199 -4.31 6.51 -6.49
C LEU A 199 -3.90 7.79 -5.76
N TYR A 200 -2.73 7.80 -5.12
CA TYR A 200 -2.19 8.96 -4.43
C TYR A 200 -2.10 10.20 -5.33
N PHE A 201 -1.51 10.05 -6.53
CA PHE A 201 -1.39 11.18 -7.46
C PHE A 201 -2.72 11.57 -8.10
N ARG A 202 -3.62 10.62 -8.33
CA ARG A 202 -4.96 10.88 -8.90
C ARG A 202 -5.92 11.50 -7.90
N SER A 203 -5.74 11.27 -6.62
CA SER A 203 -6.55 11.85 -5.53
C SER A 203 -5.90 13.11 -4.94
N SER A 204 -5.30 13.94 -5.76
CA SER A 204 -4.71 15.24 -5.36
C SER A 204 -3.68 15.12 -4.22
N GLN A 205 -2.94 14.02 -4.19
CA GLN A 205 -1.93 13.71 -3.16
C GLN A 205 -2.51 13.63 -1.73
N SER A 206 -3.81 13.32 -1.60
CA SER A 206 -4.39 12.93 -0.33
C SER A 206 -4.08 11.47 -0.02
N VAL A 207 -3.66 11.21 1.20
CA VAL A 207 -3.39 9.84 1.66
C VAL A 207 -4.67 9.14 2.10
N MET A 208 -5.77 9.86 2.36
CA MET A 208 -7.01 9.27 2.88
C MET A 208 -7.60 8.17 1.98
N PRO A 209 -7.76 8.36 0.64
CA PRO A 209 -8.19 7.28 -0.23
C PRO A 209 -7.19 6.12 -0.28
N VAL A 210 -5.88 6.42 -0.18
CA VAL A 210 -4.84 5.39 -0.19
C VAL A 210 -4.91 4.50 1.06
N MET A 211 -5.15 5.09 2.23
CA MET A 211 -5.41 4.37 3.48
C MET A 211 -6.62 3.44 3.35
N LEU A 212 -7.71 3.92 2.73
CA LEU A 212 -8.91 3.09 2.50
C LEU A 212 -8.64 1.95 1.51
N LEU A 213 -7.90 2.21 0.41
CA LEU A 213 -7.57 1.14 -0.54
C LEU A 213 -6.69 0.08 0.12
N HIS A 214 -5.67 0.49 0.87
CA HIS A 214 -4.81 -0.44 1.59
C HIS A 214 -5.63 -1.28 2.58
N ALA A 215 -6.45 -0.63 3.42
CA ALA A 215 -7.34 -1.32 4.35
C ALA A 215 -8.31 -2.28 3.63
N GLY A 216 -8.96 -1.80 2.57
CA GLY A 216 -9.89 -2.61 1.77
C GLY A 216 -9.22 -3.84 1.17
N THR A 217 -7.97 -3.72 0.69
CA THR A 217 -7.23 -4.87 0.16
C THR A 217 -6.81 -5.87 1.25
N ASN A 218 -6.68 -5.43 2.50
CA ASN A 218 -6.36 -6.32 3.61
C ASN A 218 -7.57 -7.14 4.07
N ILE A 219 -8.79 -6.58 3.97
CA ILE A 219 -10.00 -7.22 4.53
C ILE A 219 -10.92 -7.84 3.47
N VAL A 220 -10.85 -7.40 2.19
CA VAL A 220 -11.85 -7.77 1.16
C VAL A 220 -12.01 -9.28 0.96
N PHE A 221 -10.93 -10.03 1.11
CA PHE A 221 -10.98 -11.49 0.92
C PHE A 221 -11.73 -12.21 2.04
N ASP A 222 -11.95 -11.59 3.19
CA ASP A 222 -12.82 -12.13 4.25
C ASP A 222 -14.31 -11.89 3.97
N PHE A 223 -14.61 -10.88 3.09
CA PHE A 223 -15.96 -10.52 2.63
C PHE A 223 -16.28 -11.06 1.24
N PHE A 224 -15.32 -11.61 0.54
CA PHE A 224 -15.55 -12.32 -0.71
C PHE A 224 -15.88 -13.79 -0.40
N PRO A 225 -16.68 -14.47 -1.25
CA PRO A 225 -16.99 -15.88 -1.02
C PRO A 225 -15.69 -16.63 -0.74
N ARG A 226 -15.56 -17.15 0.48
CA ARG A 226 -14.43 -18.03 0.79
C ARG A 226 -14.55 -19.20 -0.16
N THR A 227 -13.60 -19.30 -1.04
CA THR A 227 -13.33 -20.54 -1.70
C THR A 227 -12.93 -21.50 -0.58
N ASN A 228 -13.86 -22.32 -0.07
CA ASN A 228 -13.49 -23.53 0.59
C ASN A 228 -12.74 -24.33 -0.47
N VAL A 229 -11.44 -24.06 -0.53
CA VAL A 229 -10.53 -24.70 -1.43
C VAL A 229 -10.39 -26.13 -0.97
N ILE A 230 -11.38 -26.94 -1.32
CA ILE A 230 -11.14 -28.35 -1.45
C ILE A 230 -10.34 -28.47 -2.73
N PHE A 231 -9.01 -28.31 -2.60
CA PHE A 231 -8.08 -28.62 -3.66
C PHE A 231 -8.28 -30.07 -4.05
N SER A 232 -9.12 -30.32 -5.04
CA SER A 232 -9.08 -31.59 -5.73
C SER A 232 -8.01 -31.48 -6.80
N SER A 233 -6.86 -32.06 -6.55
CA SER A 233 -5.88 -32.54 -7.51
C SER A 233 -5.01 -31.56 -8.32
N ALA A 234 -5.03 -30.26 -8.10
CA ALA A 234 -3.99 -29.37 -8.57
C ALA A 234 -3.68 -28.38 -7.47
N ASP A 235 -2.41 -28.25 -7.12
CA ASP A 235 -1.88 -27.32 -6.12
C ASP A 235 -1.99 -25.86 -6.60
N LEU A 236 -3.21 -25.38 -6.82
CA LEU A 236 -3.50 -24.00 -7.23
C LEU A 236 -3.37 -23.10 -6.01
N ASP A 237 -2.18 -22.52 -5.83
CA ASP A 237 -1.92 -21.59 -4.76
C ASP A 237 -2.76 -20.31 -4.92
N PHE A 238 -3.65 -20.04 -3.96
CA PHE A 238 -4.43 -18.80 -3.84
C PHE A 238 -3.56 -17.55 -4.02
N ASN A 239 -2.33 -17.55 -3.51
CA ASN A 239 -1.44 -16.42 -3.55
C ASN A 239 -0.93 -16.11 -4.96
N VAL A 240 -0.84 -17.10 -5.84
CA VAL A 240 -0.49 -16.92 -7.27
C VAL A 240 -1.55 -16.06 -7.95
N PHE A 241 -2.82 -16.42 -7.80
CA PHE A 241 -3.92 -15.68 -8.43
C PHE A 241 -4.09 -14.29 -7.83
N LYS A 242 -3.84 -14.15 -6.52
CA LYS A 242 -3.78 -12.85 -5.87
C LYS A 242 -2.71 -11.97 -6.52
N ALA A 243 -1.50 -12.47 -6.64
CA ALA A 243 -0.40 -11.74 -7.28
C ALA A 243 -0.72 -11.37 -8.74
N ILE A 244 -1.26 -12.30 -9.53
CA ILE A 244 -1.66 -12.06 -10.92
C ILE A 244 -2.73 -10.96 -10.99
N ALA A 245 -3.77 -10.99 -10.15
CA ALA A 245 -4.83 -9.98 -10.15
C ALA A 245 -4.29 -8.57 -9.86
N TYR A 246 -3.42 -8.41 -8.85
CA TYR A 246 -2.78 -7.12 -8.57
C TYR A 246 -1.93 -6.63 -9.74
N TRP A 247 -1.16 -7.52 -10.37
CA TRP A 247 -0.31 -7.15 -11.50
C TRP A 247 -1.09 -6.82 -12.76
N ILE A 248 -2.23 -7.50 -13.05
CA ILE A 248 -3.11 -7.13 -14.15
C ILE A 248 -3.60 -5.69 -13.97
N VAL A 249 -4.09 -5.34 -12.77
CA VAL A 249 -4.56 -3.97 -12.48
C VAL A 249 -3.40 -2.97 -12.56
N ALA A 250 -2.24 -3.29 -12.00
CA ALA A 250 -1.05 -2.45 -12.08
C ALA A 250 -0.61 -2.22 -13.54
N LEU A 251 -0.60 -3.27 -14.38
CA LEU A 251 -0.26 -3.19 -15.80
C LEU A 251 -1.25 -2.31 -16.57
N ILE A 252 -2.56 -2.48 -16.33
CA ILE A 252 -3.60 -1.63 -16.95
C ILE A 252 -3.34 -0.16 -16.57
N ILE A 253 -3.06 0.14 -15.31
CA ILE A 253 -2.76 1.49 -14.84
C ILE A 253 -1.48 2.02 -15.51
N MET A 254 -0.41 1.23 -15.56
CA MET A 254 0.85 1.64 -16.22
C MET A 254 0.64 1.97 -17.70
N VAL A 255 -0.09 1.12 -18.43
CA VAL A 255 -0.39 1.35 -19.85
C VAL A 255 -1.28 2.60 -20.02
N ALA A 256 -2.38 2.68 -19.28
CA ALA A 256 -3.33 3.80 -19.35
C ALA A 256 -2.72 5.16 -18.99
N THR A 257 -1.70 5.16 -18.13
CA THR A 257 -1.00 6.38 -17.70
C THR A 257 0.34 6.60 -18.42
N LYS A 258 0.67 5.76 -19.42
CA LYS A 258 1.98 5.76 -20.10
C LYS A 258 3.15 5.73 -19.08
N GLY A 259 2.99 4.99 -18.00
CA GLY A 259 3.95 4.87 -16.92
C GLY A 259 4.00 6.05 -15.94
N LYS A 260 3.34 7.17 -16.22
CA LYS A 260 3.38 8.38 -15.38
C LYS A 260 2.62 8.24 -14.06
N LEU A 261 1.79 7.22 -13.88
CA LEU A 261 0.98 6.93 -12.67
C LEU A 261 0.18 8.15 -12.16
N GLY A 262 -0.26 9.04 -13.07
CA GLY A 262 -0.97 10.26 -12.71
C GLY A 262 -0.10 11.42 -12.20
N CYS A 263 1.20 11.23 -12.11
CA CYS A 263 2.15 12.29 -11.78
C CYS A 263 2.29 13.25 -12.97
N ARG A 264 1.86 14.52 -12.80
CA ARG A 264 1.84 15.50 -13.89
C ARG A 264 3.17 16.23 -14.09
N ASP A 265 3.99 16.37 -13.06
CA ASP A 265 5.12 17.28 -13.03
C ASP A 265 6.51 16.61 -13.00
N ALA A 266 6.58 15.27 -13.09
CA ALA A 266 7.84 14.55 -12.90
C ALA A 266 8.80 14.57 -14.11
N TYR A 267 8.29 14.87 -15.32
CA TYR A 267 9.10 14.99 -16.54
C TYR A 267 8.48 16.03 -17.47
N PRO A 268 9.09 17.23 -17.64
CA PRO A 268 8.79 18.05 -18.80
C PRO A 268 9.10 17.22 -20.05
N ASP A 269 8.15 17.16 -20.98
CA ASP A 269 8.31 16.45 -22.26
C ASP A 269 9.56 17.04 -22.96
N SER A 270 10.60 16.22 -23.09
CA SER A 270 11.82 16.58 -23.83
C SER A 270 11.60 16.78 -25.33
N THR A 271 10.34 16.79 -25.78
CA THR A 271 9.95 16.92 -27.20
C THR A 271 9.39 18.30 -27.58
N SER A 272 9.27 19.26 -26.63
CA SER A 272 8.70 20.58 -26.95
C SER A 272 9.73 21.64 -27.37
N ASP A 273 11.04 21.37 -27.32
CA ASP A 273 12.08 22.37 -27.63
C ASP A 273 12.76 22.19 -28.98
N SER A 274 12.21 21.42 -29.92
CA SER A 274 12.85 21.20 -31.23
C SER A 274 12.15 21.84 -32.44
N TYR A 275 11.15 22.72 -32.24
CA TYR A 275 10.57 23.48 -33.36
C TYR A 275 10.34 24.95 -32.97
N GLY A 276 11.43 25.73 -32.98
CA GLY A 276 11.37 27.15 -32.77
C GLY A 276 12.70 27.84 -33.14
N GLY A 277 13.12 27.68 -34.39
CA GLY A 277 14.31 28.30 -34.86
C GLY A 277 14.46 28.19 -36.39
N ALA A 278 13.77 29.04 -37.15
CA ALA A 278 14.15 29.48 -38.49
C ALA A 278 13.54 30.85 -38.75
#